data_154889435db253f1d51b03c71d8354b4
#
_entry.id   154889435db253f1d51b03c71d8354b4
#
_cell.length_a   1.000
_cell.length_b   1.000
_cell.length_c   1.000
_cell.angle_alpha   90.00
_cell.angle_beta   90.00
_cell.angle_gamma   90.00
#
_symmetry.space_group_name_H-M   'P 1'
#
loop_
_entity.id
_entity.type
_entity.pdbx_description
1 polymer ?
#
loop_
_entity_poly.entity_id
_entity_poly.type
_entity_poly.pdbx_seq_one_letter_code
_entity_poly.pdbx_strand_id
1 'polypeptide(L)'
;SKSPKAASKSDAPKKASSKPTRRQSWLDRAVRRVFWFFVRLGFRIAAFVALIIGVATTYYYVSLPNVDELFDARAKGSVTMVDRRGEVFAWRGDQFGGEVRPGNVSPFLTKAIMAAEDRRFYSHFGIDPRGLARAMVANARAGRFVQGGSTLTQQVAKNVFLTSERTIERKLKEVPVALALELKYTKDEILAIYLNRAYLGAGATGFEAAAQRYFSKSAREVSLPEAAMLAGLLKAPSRFSPTSNMGRAQGRASVIINAMRETGVITELEAEKALKQPATLSREASRRTGAHFADWVMENGPGFLVQSTTEDVRIQTTFDARVQSMTEAALKHVFDTKVRKGSPAEAAIVVMNHQGQVRAIVGGRDPRANTFNRATQALRQTGSAFKPIVYAAAMEAGMNPNDTIEDRPLTMTIPGSGKWSPKNYSGKYEGAVTLSEALAKSINTVAVRLSEKTGRERVRSLASNLGISSEIANGPAVALGVSEATLIEMTAAYAAFTNGGHLAI
;
A
#
# COMPACT_ATOMS: atom_id res chain seq x y z
N SER A 1 -83.90 77.25 -28.91
CA SER A 1 -85.19 76.87 -28.36
C SER A 1 -85.08 75.53 -27.61
N LYS A 2 -85.38 75.65 -26.34
CA LYS A 2 -85.98 74.62 -25.46
C LYS A 2 -85.22 73.33 -25.13
N SER A 3 -84.81 73.30 -23.87
CA SER A 3 -84.80 72.11 -22.97
C SER A 3 -86.18 71.40 -22.98
N PRO A 4 -86.40 70.24 -22.28
CA PRO A 4 -85.73 69.70 -21.08
C PRO A 4 -85.84 68.18 -20.88
N LYS A 5 -85.26 67.72 -19.69
CA LYS A 5 -85.70 66.58 -18.82
C LYS A 5 -85.31 65.15 -19.25
N ALA A 6 -85.05 64.23 -18.43
CA ALA A 6 -84.85 64.02 -16.97
C ALA A 6 -84.42 62.59 -16.74
N ALA A 7 -83.63 62.42 -15.72
CA ALA A 7 -83.51 61.28 -14.79
C ALA A 7 -83.78 59.83 -15.23
N SER A 8 -82.76 58.94 -14.98
CA SER A 8 -83.00 57.66 -14.29
C SER A 8 -81.78 57.22 -13.56
N LYS A 9 -81.83 57.15 -12.22
CA LYS A 9 -80.91 56.47 -11.34
C LYS A 9 -81.14 54.98 -11.53
N SER A 10 -80.06 54.22 -11.90
CA SER A 10 -80.03 52.78 -11.72
C SER A 10 -79.10 52.44 -10.54
N ASP A 11 -79.70 51.89 -9.50
CA ASP A 11 -79.07 51.39 -8.30
C ASP A 11 -78.14 50.24 -8.66
N ALA A 12 -76.80 50.38 -8.38
CA ALA A 12 -75.86 49.29 -8.39
C ALA A 12 -75.95 48.57 -7.03
N PRO A 13 -75.96 47.22 -6.99
CA PRO A 13 -76.03 46.48 -5.73
C PRO A 13 -74.75 46.65 -4.94
N LYS A 14 -74.85 47.11 -3.70
CA LYS A 14 -73.79 47.16 -2.72
C LYS A 14 -73.28 45.73 -2.48
N LYS A 15 -71.99 45.44 -2.84
CA LYS A 15 -71.28 44.24 -2.39
C LYS A 15 -71.26 44.25 -0.88
N ALA A 16 -71.96 43.29 -0.27
CA ALA A 16 -71.89 42.99 1.16
C ALA A 16 -70.49 42.52 1.51
N SER A 17 -69.75 43.33 2.25
CA SER A 17 -68.49 42.87 2.87
C SER A 17 -68.87 41.89 3.98
N SER A 18 -68.67 40.59 3.73
CA SER A 18 -68.81 39.57 4.74
C SER A 18 -67.67 39.75 5.77
N LYS A 19 -68.01 40.30 6.94
CA LYS A 19 -67.11 40.32 8.09
C LYS A 19 -66.81 38.87 8.44
N PRO A 20 -65.52 38.48 8.59
CA PRO A 20 -65.16 37.11 8.95
C PRO A 20 -65.84 36.75 10.28
N THR A 21 -66.47 35.59 10.32
CA THR A 21 -67.21 35.11 11.50
C THR A 21 -66.19 34.98 12.69
N ARG A 22 -66.57 35.29 13.90
CA ARG A 22 -65.77 35.32 15.13
C ARG A 22 -65.00 34.00 15.37
N ARG A 23 -65.51 32.93 14.77
CA ARG A 23 -64.89 31.56 14.86
C ARG A 23 -63.65 31.43 13.92
N GLN A 24 -63.64 32.01 12.72
CA GLN A 24 -62.50 32.05 11.80
C GLN A 24 -61.35 32.90 12.37
N SER A 25 -61.66 34.08 12.97
CA SER A 25 -60.61 34.92 13.59
C SER A 25 -59.93 34.28 14.82
N TRP A 26 -60.59 33.34 15.49
CA TRP A 26 -60.02 32.59 16.62
C TRP A 26 -59.08 31.47 16.12
N LEU A 27 -59.48 30.73 15.10
CA LEU A 27 -58.65 29.71 14.45
C LEU A 27 -57.37 30.32 13.86
N ASP A 28 -57.46 31.42 13.15
CA ASP A 28 -56.30 32.12 12.61
C ASP A 28 -55.34 32.60 13.68
N ARG A 29 -55.86 33.06 14.83
CA ARG A 29 -55.01 33.44 15.98
C ARG A 29 -54.37 32.23 16.64
N ALA A 30 -55.06 31.09 16.75
CA ALA A 30 -54.53 29.85 17.29
C ALA A 30 -53.42 29.30 16.38
N VAL A 31 -53.65 29.22 15.04
CA VAL A 31 -52.66 28.79 14.04
C VAL A 31 -51.42 29.69 14.09
N ARG A 32 -51.60 31.03 14.12
CA ARG A 32 -50.45 31.95 14.24
C ARG A 32 -49.68 31.76 15.55
N ARG A 33 -50.34 31.49 16.69
CA ARG A 33 -49.67 31.23 17.95
C ARG A 33 -48.84 29.92 17.90
N VAL A 34 -49.43 28.86 17.35
CA VAL A 34 -48.74 27.58 17.15
C VAL A 34 -47.54 27.72 16.19
N PHE A 35 -47.76 28.42 15.05
CA PHE A 35 -46.67 28.70 14.12
C PHE A 35 -45.52 29.48 14.76
N TRP A 36 -45.82 30.57 15.48
CA TRP A 36 -44.79 31.36 16.17
C TRP A 36 -44.14 30.61 17.35
N PHE A 37 -44.86 29.69 17.98
CA PHE A 37 -44.27 28.79 18.98
C PHE A 37 -43.20 27.89 18.36
N PHE A 38 -43.50 27.24 17.24
CA PHE A 38 -42.51 26.40 16.55
C PHE A 38 -41.36 27.23 15.97
N VAL A 39 -41.59 28.40 15.44
CA VAL A 39 -40.54 29.32 14.99
C VAL A 39 -39.61 29.71 16.16
N ARG A 40 -40.18 30.11 17.31
CA ARG A 40 -39.38 30.45 18.51
C ARG A 40 -38.65 29.25 19.06
N LEU A 41 -39.29 28.09 19.10
CA LEU A 41 -38.66 26.83 19.52
C LEU A 41 -37.51 26.48 18.58
N GLY A 42 -37.69 26.50 17.29
CA GLY A 42 -36.66 26.29 16.28
C GLY A 42 -35.49 27.25 16.43
N PHE A 43 -35.79 28.56 16.65
CA PHE A 43 -34.72 29.54 16.90
C PHE A 43 -33.92 29.24 18.19
N ARG A 44 -34.61 28.85 19.29
CA ARG A 44 -33.92 28.46 20.56
C ARG A 44 -33.02 27.23 20.35
N ILE A 45 -33.53 26.22 19.65
CA ILE A 45 -32.74 25.02 19.33
C ILE A 45 -31.52 25.40 18.48
N ALA A 46 -31.72 26.22 17.43
CA ALA A 46 -30.62 26.67 16.58
C ALA A 46 -29.56 27.49 17.36
N ALA A 47 -30.03 28.39 18.25
CA ALA A 47 -29.12 29.15 19.13
C ALA A 47 -28.35 28.25 20.09
N PHE A 48 -28.97 27.23 20.66
CA PHE A 48 -28.32 26.27 21.54
C PHE A 48 -27.28 25.40 20.77
N VAL A 49 -27.63 24.94 19.59
CA VAL A 49 -26.69 24.20 18.73
C VAL A 49 -25.52 25.10 18.33
N ALA A 50 -25.77 26.37 17.95
CA ALA A 50 -24.71 27.32 17.62
C ALA A 50 -23.78 27.58 18.83
N LEU A 51 -24.32 27.65 20.04
CA LEU A 51 -23.53 27.79 21.27
C LEU A 51 -22.62 26.56 21.48
N ILE A 52 -23.15 25.34 21.33
CA ILE A 52 -22.35 24.11 21.44
C ILE A 52 -21.23 24.10 20.40
N ILE A 53 -21.54 24.41 19.14
CA ILE A 53 -20.53 24.49 18.07
C ILE A 53 -19.49 25.56 18.41
N GLY A 54 -19.89 26.73 18.91
CA GLY A 54 -19.00 27.81 19.32
C GLY A 54 -18.03 27.39 20.43
N VAL A 55 -18.54 26.77 21.49
CA VAL A 55 -17.72 26.24 22.60
C VAL A 55 -16.73 25.18 22.07
N ALA A 56 -17.20 24.23 21.28
CA ALA A 56 -16.38 23.19 20.69
C ALA A 56 -15.29 23.78 19.76
N THR A 57 -15.66 24.78 18.93
CA THR A 57 -14.71 25.48 18.05
C THR A 57 -13.63 26.19 18.85
N THR A 58 -13.99 26.88 19.95
CA THR A 58 -13.02 27.55 20.84
C THR A 58 -12.09 26.53 21.50
N TYR A 59 -12.61 25.43 21.98
CA TYR A 59 -11.80 24.35 22.52
C TYR A 59 -10.76 23.85 21.51
N TYR A 60 -11.17 23.51 20.30
CA TYR A 60 -10.24 23.08 19.26
C TYR A 60 -9.27 24.19 18.84
N TYR A 61 -9.72 25.45 18.73
CA TYR A 61 -8.86 26.59 18.38
C TYR A 61 -7.66 26.73 19.33
N VAL A 62 -7.89 26.57 20.63
CA VAL A 62 -6.82 26.64 21.65
C VAL A 62 -5.91 25.40 21.60
N SER A 63 -6.47 24.24 21.26
CA SER A 63 -5.71 22.98 21.21
C SER A 63 -4.96 22.74 19.90
N LEU A 64 -5.21 23.51 18.84
CA LEU A 64 -4.50 23.38 17.58
C LEU A 64 -3.01 23.75 17.75
N PRO A 65 -2.04 22.96 17.25
CA PRO A 65 -0.61 23.25 17.27
C PRO A 65 -0.24 24.38 16.30
N ASN A 66 1.05 24.74 16.22
CA ASN A 66 1.54 25.62 15.17
C ASN A 66 1.49 24.94 13.81
N VAL A 67 1.33 25.73 12.74
CA VAL A 67 1.16 25.18 11.39
C VAL A 67 2.36 24.33 10.94
N ASP A 68 3.58 24.72 11.31
CA ASP A 68 4.80 24.00 10.94
C ASP A 68 4.86 22.59 11.55
N GLU A 69 4.31 22.39 12.75
CA GLU A 69 4.17 21.05 13.37
C GLU A 69 3.20 20.16 12.61
N LEU A 70 2.26 20.76 11.87
CA LEU A 70 1.28 20.01 11.06
C LEU A 70 1.82 19.60 9.70
N PHE A 71 2.86 20.22 9.20
CA PHE A 71 3.51 19.80 7.95
C PHE A 71 4.33 18.53 8.14
N ASP A 72 4.91 18.35 9.32
CA ASP A 72 5.67 17.14 9.63
C ASP A 72 4.72 15.96 9.90
N ALA A 73 4.46 15.20 8.84
CA ALA A 73 3.57 14.02 8.90
C ALA A 73 4.25 12.77 9.46
N ARG A 74 5.47 12.87 9.95
CA ARG A 74 6.31 11.73 10.30
C ARG A 74 5.85 11.05 11.58
N ALA A 75 4.96 10.06 11.44
CA ALA A 75 4.76 9.07 12.50
C ALA A 75 5.85 7.98 12.46
N LYS A 76 6.41 7.70 11.27
CA LYS A 76 7.54 6.77 11.02
C LYS A 76 8.26 7.21 9.75
N GLY A 77 9.60 7.04 9.72
CA GLY A 77 10.39 7.26 8.52
C GLY A 77 10.07 6.26 7.41
N SER A 78 10.41 6.61 6.19
CA SER A 78 10.33 5.72 5.04
C SER A 78 11.66 5.03 4.79
N VAL A 79 11.59 3.81 4.25
CA VAL A 79 12.76 3.07 3.79
C VAL A 79 12.76 3.03 2.27
N THR A 80 13.70 3.73 1.65
CA THR A 80 13.95 3.68 0.22
C THR A 80 15.06 2.67 -0.05
N MET A 81 14.76 1.62 -0.82
CA MET A 81 15.75 0.60 -1.20
C MET A 81 16.25 0.85 -2.60
N VAL A 82 17.56 0.90 -2.73
CA VAL A 82 18.24 1.03 -4.03
C VAL A 82 18.99 -0.25 -4.36
N ASP A 83 19.04 -0.56 -5.65
CA ASP A 83 19.76 -1.69 -6.18
C ASP A 83 21.29 -1.47 -6.13
N ARG A 84 22.07 -2.45 -6.57
CA ARG A 84 23.54 -2.38 -6.63
C ARG A 84 24.10 -1.21 -7.46
N ARG A 85 23.27 -0.57 -8.31
CA ARG A 85 23.62 0.57 -9.15
C ARG A 85 23.13 1.90 -8.56
N GLY A 86 22.42 1.87 -7.43
CA GLY A 86 21.82 3.05 -6.82
C GLY A 86 20.44 3.42 -7.38
N GLU A 87 19.86 2.59 -8.27
CA GLU A 87 18.50 2.79 -8.79
C GLU A 87 17.45 2.33 -7.76
N VAL A 88 16.43 3.12 -7.53
CA VAL A 88 15.36 2.78 -6.59
C VAL A 88 14.48 1.67 -7.15
N PHE A 89 14.29 0.58 -6.39
CA PHE A 89 13.43 -0.53 -6.78
C PHE A 89 12.28 -0.80 -5.81
N ALA A 90 12.39 -0.38 -4.56
CA ALA A 90 11.33 -0.56 -3.57
C ALA A 90 11.33 0.55 -2.53
N TRP A 91 10.13 0.73 -1.94
CA TRP A 91 9.90 1.59 -0.78
C TRP A 91 9.10 0.79 0.26
N ARG A 92 9.35 1.06 1.53
CA ARG A 92 8.58 0.54 2.66
C ARG A 92 8.33 1.66 3.67
N GLY A 93 7.22 1.58 4.41
CA GLY A 93 6.77 2.65 5.29
C GLY A 93 6.06 3.78 4.54
N ASP A 94 5.68 4.81 5.28
CA ASP A 94 5.03 6.00 4.75
C ASP A 94 6.09 6.96 4.22
N GLN A 95 6.13 7.14 2.89
CA GLN A 95 7.01 8.13 2.28
C GLN A 95 6.50 9.53 2.55
N PHE A 96 7.40 10.38 3.06
CA PHE A 96 7.24 11.82 3.11
C PHE A 96 8.27 12.45 2.16
N GLY A 97 7.82 12.99 1.04
CA GLY A 97 8.70 13.50 -0.01
C GLY A 97 9.31 14.89 0.27
N GLY A 98 9.09 15.44 1.47
CA GLY A 98 9.41 16.81 1.82
C GLY A 98 8.18 17.73 1.82
N GLU A 99 8.32 18.88 2.46
CA GLU A 99 7.25 19.87 2.60
C GLU A 99 6.97 20.57 1.26
N VAL A 100 5.70 20.67 0.92
CA VAL A 100 5.21 21.46 -0.21
C VAL A 100 4.12 22.44 0.22
N ARG A 101 4.10 23.60 -0.43
CA ARG A 101 3.11 24.66 -0.22
C ARG A 101 2.43 25.02 -1.54
N PRO A 102 1.22 25.59 -1.54
CA PRO A 102 0.49 25.94 -2.78
C PRO A 102 1.30 26.75 -3.78
N GLY A 103 2.16 27.65 -3.29
CA GLY A 103 3.01 28.51 -4.13
C GLY A 103 4.24 27.82 -4.73
N ASN A 104 4.60 26.60 -4.28
CA ASN A 104 5.78 25.87 -4.75
C ASN A 104 5.49 24.51 -5.37
N VAL A 105 4.23 24.23 -5.69
CA VAL A 105 3.83 23.05 -6.48
C VAL A 105 3.37 23.47 -7.89
N SER A 106 3.26 22.49 -8.78
CA SER A 106 2.68 22.76 -10.10
C SER A 106 1.30 23.43 -9.99
N PRO A 107 1.05 24.53 -10.70
CA PRO A 107 -0.25 25.20 -10.67
C PRO A 107 -1.41 24.32 -11.16
N PHE A 108 -1.11 23.29 -11.97
CA PHE A 108 -2.09 22.28 -12.35
C PHE A 108 -2.52 21.41 -11.17
N LEU A 109 -1.64 21.20 -10.19
CA LEU A 109 -1.93 20.33 -9.05
C LEU A 109 -2.97 20.95 -8.12
N THR A 110 -2.80 22.21 -7.71
CA THR A 110 -3.76 22.92 -6.87
C THR A 110 -5.11 23.07 -7.58
N LYS A 111 -5.10 23.41 -8.88
CA LYS A 111 -6.31 23.48 -9.71
C LYS A 111 -7.03 22.13 -9.80
N ALA A 112 -6.32 21.02 -9.99
CA ALA A 112 -6.88 19.68 -10.07
C ALA A 112 -7.53 19.25 -8.74
N ILE A 113 -6.88 19.53 -7.62
CA ILE A 113 -7.40 19.24 -6.28
C ILE A 113 -8.69 20.02 -6.02
N MET A 114 -8.69 21.32 -6.30
CA MET A 114 -9.89 22.16 -6.12
C MET A 114 -11.03 21.71 -7.04
N ALA A 115 -10.76 21.41 -8.29
CA ALA A 115 -11.77 20.91 -9.23
C ALA A 115 -12.36 19.55 -8.80
N ALA A 116 -11.53 18.69 -8.17
CA ALA A 116 -11.92 17.37 -7.72
C ALA A 116 -12.74 17.37 -6.44
N GLU A 117 -12.33 18.18 -5.44
CA GLU A 117 -12.79 18.06 -4.06
C GLU A 117 -13.58 19.27 -3.59
N ASP A 118 -13.15 20.49 -3.93
CA ASP A 118 -13.75 21.71 -3.38
C ASP A 118 -13.57 22.92 -4.30
N ARG A 119 -14.45 23.06 -5.28
CA ARG A 119 -14.39 24.14 -6.30
C ARG A 119 -14.44 25.57 -5.73
N ARG A 120 -14.93 25.71 -4.50
CA ARG A 120 -15.13 27.01 -3.85
C ARG A 120 -14.30 27.19 -2.59
N PHE A 121 -13.23 26.43 -2.45
CA PHE A 121 -12.37 26.39 -1.26
C PHE A 121 -12.02 27.80 -0.73
N TYR A 122 -11.59 28.72 -1.59
CA TYR A 122 -11.23 30.09 -1.20
C TYR A 122 -12.41 31.01 -0.90
N SER A 123 -13.67 30.57 -1.15
CA SER A 123 -14.86 31.43 -1.03
C SER A 123 -15.82 31.07 0.09
N HIS A 124 -15.52 30.04 0.89
CA HIS A 124 -16.30 29.66 2.06
C HIS A 124 -15.41 29.57 3.31
N PHE A 125 -16.02 29.49 4.49
CA PHE A 125 -15.37 29.42 5.78
C PHE A 125 -15.57 28.04 6.42
N GLY A 126 -14.71 27.09 6.08
CA GLY A 126 -14.69 25.71 6.60
C GLY A 126 -15.83 24.82 6.12
N ILE A 127 -17.00 25.36 5.87
CA ILE A 127 -18.20 24.65 5.42
C ILE A 127 -18.73 25.33 4.16
N ASP A 128 -19.16 24.54 3.18
CA ASP A 128 -19.82 25.04 1.96
C ASP A 128 -21.30 24.63 1.91
N PRO A 129 -22.25 25.43 2.47
CA PRO A 129 -23.67 25.10 2.43
C PRO A 129 -24.23 24.99 1.00
N ARG A 130 -23.71 25.79 0.05
CA ARG A 130 -24.14 25.74 -1.36
C ARG A 130 -23.62 24.48 -2.04
N GLY A 131 -22.39 24.07 -1.75
CA GLY A 131 -21.81 22.80 -2.20
C GLY A 131 -22.57 21.59 -1.66
N LEU A 132 -22.92 21.62 -0.38
CA LEU A 132 -23.73 20.59 0.26
C LEU A 132 -25.12 20.48 -0.38
N ALA A 133 -25.82 21.59 -0.57
CA ALA A 133 -27.13 21.61 -1.23
C ALA A 133 -27.05 21.04 -2.65
N ARG A 134 -26.04 21.44 -3.44
CA ARG A 134 -25.80 20.91 -4.79
C ARG A 134 -25.56 19.39 -4.76
N ALA A 135 -24.72 18.90 -3.83
CA ALA A 135 -24.45 17.47 -3.68
C ALA A 135 -25.71 16.68 -3.30
N MET A 136 -26.56 17.23 -2.41
CA MET A 136 -27.84 16.61 -2.03
C MET A 136 -28.77 16.47 -3.24
N VAL A 137 -28.92 17.53 -4.03
CA VAL A 137 -29.75 17.50 -5.25
C VAL A 137 -29.20 16.50 -6.28
N ALA A 138 -27.89 16.48 -6.50
CA ALA A 138 -27.26 15.54 -7.42
C ALA A 138 -27.47 14.09 -6.99
N ASN A 139 -27.30 13.78 -5.71
CA ASN A 139 -27.50 12.44 -5.15
C ASN A 139 -28.98 12.01 -5.20
N ALA A 140 -29.90 12.92 -4.89
CA ALA A 140 -31.33 12.66 -4.98
C ALA A 140 -31.75 12.35 -6.43
N ARG A 141 -31.28 13.14 -7.42
CA ARG A 141 -31.57 12.89 -8.84
C ARG A 141 -30.98 11.58 -9.36
N ALA A 142 -29.80 11.19 -8.84
CA ALA A 142 -29.12 9.96 -9.25
C ALA A 142 -29.65 8.71 -8.53
N GLY A 143 -30.48 8.84 -7.49
CA GLY A 143 -30.93 7.74 -6.64
C GLY A 143 -29.80 6.99 -5.91
N ARG A 144 -28.59 7.55 -5.91
CA ARG A 144 -27.40 6.96 -5.28
C ARG A 144 -26.38 8.05 -4.93
N PHE A 145 -25.44 7.71 -4.06
CA PHE A 145 -24.36 8.64 -3.69
C PHE A 145 -23.36 8.81 -4.85
N VAL A 146 -23.42 9.96 -5.55
CA VAL A 146 -22.54 10.29 -6.68
C VAL A 146 -21.59 11.44 -6.37
N GLN A 147 -21.97 12.37 -5.46
CA GLN A 147 -21.17 13.54 -5.11
C GLN A 147 -21.09 13.74 -3.59
N GLY A 148 -19.87 13.97 -3.06
CA GLY A 148 -19.63 14.37 -1.69
C GLY A 148 -19.85 15.88 -1.50
N GLY A 149 -20.26 16.26 -0.28
CA GLY A 149 -20.45 17.67 0.11
C GLY A 149 -19.47 18.13 1.19
N SER A 150 -18.40 17.39 1.46
CA SER A 150 -17.37 17.78 2.44
C SER A 150 -16.34 18.70 1.79
N THR A 151 -15.92 19.74 2.51
CA THR A 151 -14.90 20.69 2.06
C THR A 151 -13.49 20.14 2.29
N LEU A 152 -12.47 20.74 1.65
CA LEU A 152 -11.05 20.43 1.91
C LEU A 152 -10.71 20.64 3.40
N THR A 153 -11.20 21.71 4.02
CA THR A 153 -10.98 21.98 5.45
C THR A 153 -11.56 20.86 6.33
N GLN A 154 -12.75 20.35 6.03
CA GLN A 154 -13.31 19.18 6.72
C GLN A 154 -12.49 17.91 6.49
N GLN A 155 -11.89 17.76 5.32
CA GLN A 155 -10.99 16.63 5.06
C GLN A 155 -9.68 16.73 5.83
N VAL A 156 -9.10 17.94 5.98
CA VAL A 156 -7.96 18.19 6.87
C VAL A 156 -8.35 17.86 8.31
N ALA A 157 -9.49 18.37 8.80
CA ALA A 157 -10.01 18.07 10.13
C ALA A 157 -10.08 16.56 10.40
N LYS A 158 -10.64 15.81 9.44
CA LYS A 158 -10.74 14.35 9.50
C LYS A 158 -9.37 13.66 9.51
N ASN A 159 -8.48 14.03 8.59
CA ASN A 159 -7.23 13.29 8.35
C ASN A 159 -6.16 13.56 9.40
N VAL A 160 -6.20 14.72 10.06
CA VAL A 160 -5.14 15.18 10.98
C VAL A 160 -5.56 15.08 12.45
N PHE A 161 -6.83 15.38 12.77
CA PHE A 161 -7.26 15.57 14.16
C PHE A 161 -8.30 14.55 14.64
N LEU A 162 -8.87 13.73 13.74
CA LEU A 162 -9.94 12.80 14.09
C LEU A 162 -9.53 11.35 13.78
N THR A 163 -10.21 10.39 14.42
CA THR A 163 -9.99 8.97 14.17
C THR A 163 -10.48 8.53 12.80
N SER A 164 -9.95 7.43 12.27
CA SER A 164 -10.34 6.87 10.96
C SER A 164 -11.72 6.19 10.95
N GLU A 165 -12.37 6.05 12.09
CA GLU A 165 -13.67 5.40 12.22
C GLU A 165 -14.77 6.16 11.46
N ARG A 166 -15.69 5.40 10.84
CA ARG A 166 -16.80 5.97 10.06
C ARG A 166 -18.06 6.09 10.93
N THR A 167 -18.06 7.01 11.88
CA THR A 167 -19.19 7.26 12.79
C THR A 167 -19.86 8.59 12.49
N ILE A 168 -21.15 8.72 12.87
CA ILE A 168 -21.88 10.01 12.80
C ILE A 168 -21.24 11.01 13.77
N GLU A 169 -20.83 10.56 14.95
CA GLU A 169 -20.16 11.38 15.96
C GLU A 169 -18.90 12.05 15.39
N ARG A 170 -18.03 11.29 14.72
CA ARG A 170 -16.87 11.85 14.04
C ARG A 170 -17.26 12.89 13.00
N LYS A 171 -18.32 12.63 12.22
CA LYS A 171 -18.79 13.57 11.19
C LYS A 171 -19.30 14.88 11.79
N LEU A 172 -19.92 14.85 12.97
CA LEU A 172 -20.32 16.04 13.69
C LEU A 172 -19.11 16.82 14.23
N LYS A 173 -18.06 16.13 14.71
CA LYS A 173 -16.81 16.75 15.17
C LYS A 173 -16.03 17.45 14.05
N GLU A 174 -16.19 17.05 12.78
CA GLU A 174 -15.54 17.71 11.64
C GLU A 174 -15.94 19.19 11.53
N VAL A 175 -17.15 19.57 11.94
CA VAL A 175 -17.65 20.96 11.82
C VAL A 175 -16.88 21.92 12.73
N PRO A 176 -16.85 21.76 14.07
CA PRO A 176 -16.13 22.67 14.95
C PRO A 176 -14.61 22.68 14.69
N VAL A 177 -14.01 21.53 14.33
CA VAL A 177 -12.59 21.47 13.96
C VAL A 177 -12.33 22.24 12.67
N ALA A 178 -13.16 22.11 11.64
CA ALA A 178 -13.02 22.87 10.41
C ALA A 178 -13.15 24.38 10.62
N LEU A 179 -14.08 24.82 11.48
CA LEU A 179 -14.20 26.24 11.84
C LEU A 179 -12.98 26.73 12.64
N ALA A 180 -12.46 25.93 13.55
CA ALA A 180 -11.25 26.28 14.30
C ALA A 180 -10.01 26.40 13.39
N LEU A 181 -9.88 25.51 12.40
CA LEU A 181 -8.82 25.59 11.39
C LEU A 181 -8.90 26.89 10.60
N GLU A 182 -10.07 27.29 10.14
CA GLU A 182 -10.25 28.53 9.39
C GLU A 182 -10.07 29.81 10.22
N LEU A 183 -10.25 29.73 11.54
CA LEU A 183 -9.97 30.81 12.46
C LEU A 183 -8.47 30.98 12.75
N LYS A 184 -7.72 29.86 12.76
CA LYS A 184 -6.32 29.84 13.16
C LYS A 184 -5.35 29.92 11.99
N TYR A 185 -5.69 29.34 10.85
CA TYR A 185 -4.83 29.22 9.67
C TYR A 185 -5.43 29.88 8.45
N THR A 186 -4.59 30.39 7.58
CA THR A 186 -4.97 30.90 6.26
C THR A 186 -5.40 29.77 5.32
N LYS A 187 -6.11 30.11 4.26
CA LYS A 187 -6.50 29.13 3.22
C LYS A 187 -5.31 28.39 2.61
N ASP A 188 -4.21 29.10 2.38
CA ASP A 188 -2.99 28.50 1.82
C ASP A 188 -2.31 27.56 2.79
N GLU A 189 -2.33 27.86 4.09
CA GLU A 189 -1.82 26.95 5.12
C GLU A 189 -2.69 25.71 5.25
N ILE A 190 -4.01 25.84 5.22
CA ILE A 190 -4.93 24.68 5.21
C ILE A 190 -4.69 23.80 3.98
N LEU A 191 -4.52 24.43 2.80
CA LEU A 191 -4.21 23.69 1.58
C LEU A 191 -2.82 23.05 1.66
N ALA A 192 -1.83 23.71 2.25
CA ALA A 192 -0.50 23.15 2.48
C ALA A 192 -0.57 21.90 3.41
N ILE A 193 -1.32 21.99 4.52
CA ILE A 193 -1.55 20.81 5.38
C ILE A 193 -2.17 19.67 4.56
N TYR A 194 -3.16 19.96 3.72
CA TYR A 194 -3.79 18.96 2.87
C TYR A 194 -2.80 18.32 1.88
N LEU A 195 -1.97 19.14 1.21
CA LEU A 195 -0.95 18.68 0.27
C LEU A 195 0.07 17.74 0.91
N ASN A 196 0.39 17.94 2.17
CA ASN A 196 1.40 17.15 2.88
C ASN A 196 0.81 15.94 3.63
N ARG A 197 -0.50 15.93 3.95
CA ARG A 197 -1.13 14.91 4.81
C ARG A 197 -2.07 13.95 4.08
N ALA A 198 -2.43 14.23 2.81
CA ALA A 198 -3.32 13.36 2.06
C ALA A 198 -2.65 12.05 1.70
N TYR A 199 -3.28 10.91 2.06
CA TYR A 199 -2.81 9.59 1.61
C TYR A 199 -3.21 9.35 0.16
N LEU A 200 -2.25 9.00 -0.69
CA LEU A 200 -2.40 8.87 -2.15
C LEU A 200 -2.15 7.44 -2.66
N GLY A 201 -2.13 6.47 -1.74
CA GLY A 201 -1.97 5.06 -2.10
C GLY A 201 -0.51 4.62 -2.24
N ALA A 202 -0.30 3.32 -2.28
CA ALA A 202 1.02 2.68 -2.42
C ALA A 202 2.07 3.18 -1.39
N GLY A 203 1.64 3.54 -0.16
CA GLY A 203 2.51 4.07 0.89
C GLY A 203 2.91 5.53 0.72
N ALA A 204 2.33 6.27 -0.24
CA ALA A 204 2.64 7.68 -0.42
C ALA A 204 1.69 8.58 0.40
N THR A 205 2.24 9.32 1.35
CA THR A 205 1.56 10.35 2.13
C THR A 205 2.10 11.72 1.70
N GLY A 206 1.20 12.59 1.25
CA GLY A 206 1.53 13.87 0.62
C GLY A 206 1.75 13.78 -0.88
N PHE A 207 1.53 14.92 -1.55
CA PHE A 207 1.60 15.00 -3.02
C PHE A 207 3.03 14.96 -3.55
N GLU A 208 4.02 15.40 -2.79
CA GLU A 208 5.43 15.29 -3.17
C GLU A 208 5.85 13.81 -3.23
N ALA A 209 5.57 13.06 -2.15
CA ALA A 209 5.84 11.63 -2.12
C ALA A 209 5.12 10.86 -3.24
N ALA A 210 3.86 11.21 -3.51
CA ALA A 210 3.08 10.59 -4.58
C ALA A 210 3.63 10.92 -5.98
N ALA A 211 4.05 12.16 -6.22
CA ALA A 211 4.67 12.57 -7.49
C ALA A 211 5.99 11.85 -7.73
N GLN A 212 6.84 11.76 -6.73
CA GLN A 212 8.09 11.00 -6.77
C GLN A 212 7.80 9.51 -7.01
N ARG A 213 6.85 8.94 -6.25
CA ARG A 213 6.47 7.52 -6.31
C ARG A 213 5.96 7.08 -7.67
N TYR A 214 5.09 7.88 -8.27
CA TYR A 214 4.41 7.48 -9.51
C TYR A 214 5.14 7.97 -10.76
N PHE A 215 5.80 9.12 -10.68
CA PHE A 215 6.35 9.80 -11.84
C PHE A 215 7.85 10.06 -11.76
N SER A 216 8.51 9.78 -10.61
CA SER A 216 9.92 10.12 -10.34
C SER A 216 10.22 11.59 -10.57
N LYS A 217 9.26 12.46 -10.21
CA LYS A 217 9.31 13.90 -10.34
C LYS A 217 8.89 14.56 -9.04
N SER A 218 9.34 15.80 -8.82
CA SER A 218 8.78 16.65 -7.78
C SER A 218 7.32 17.05 -8.11
N ALA A 219 6.49 17.27 -7.07
CA ALA A 219 5.16 17.86 -7.23
C ALA A 219 5.17 19.24 -7.89
N ARG A 220 6.32 19.90 -7.95
CA ARG A 220 6.55 21.16 -8.66
C ARG A 220 6.51 21.00 -10.18
N GLU A 221 6.87 19.83 -10.68
CA GLU A 221 7.11 19.54 -12.10
C GLU A 221 6.02 18.67 -12.74
N VAL A 222 5.00 18.27 -11.97
CA VAL A 222 3.93 17.44 -12.52
C VAL A 222 3.15 18.19 -13.60
N SER A 223 2.94 17.51 -14.72
CA SER A 223 2.14 18.00 -15.84
C SER A 223 0.64 17.97 -15.53
N LEU A 224 -0.18 18.58 -16.37
CA LEU A 224 -1.65 18.56 -16.21
C LEU A 224 -2.24 17.13 -16.12
N PRO A 225 -1.87 16.14 -17.00
CA PRO A 225 -2.35 14.77 -16.85
C PRO A 225 -1.90 14.09 -15.55
N GLU A 226 -0.66 14.33 -15.11
CA GLU A 226 -0.10 13.79 -13.88
C GLU A 226 -0.79 14.40 -12.65
N ALA A 227 -0.98 15.71 -12.62
CA ALA A 227 -1.72 16.42 -11.58
C ALA A 227 -3.17 15.92 -11.45
N ALA A 228 -3.86 15.72 -12.57
CA ALA A 228 -5.21 15.17 -12.60
C ALA A 228 -5.25 13.71 -12.11
N MET A 229 -4.23 12.92 -12.42
CA MET A 229 -4.11 11.55 -11.92
C MET A 229 -3.93 11.54 -10.40
N LEU A 230 -3.02 12.36 -9.85
CA LEU A 230 -2.81 12.49 -8.39
C LEU A 230 -4.08 12.95 -7.68
N ALA A 231 -4.76 13.97 -8.18
CA ALA A 231 -6.03 14.43 -7.62
C ALA A 231 -7.13 13.34 -7.71
N GLY A 232 -7.08 12.50 -8.74
CA GLY A 232 -7.98 11.37 -8.91
C GLY A 232 -7.87 10.30 -7.82
N LEU A 233 -6.69 10.16 -7.20
CA LEU A 233 -6.44 9.21 -6.10
C LEU A 233 -7.20 9.54 -4.83
N LEU A 234 -7.47 10.80 -4.55
CA LEU A 234 -8.11 11.27 -3.31
C LEU A 234 -9.43 10.57 -3.01
N LYS A 235 -10.21 10.22 -4.03
CA LYS A 235 -11.51 9.55 -3.88
C LYS A 235 -11.39 8.14 -3.30
N ALA A 236 -10.40 7.37 -3.75
CA ALA A 236 -10.14 5.99 -3.29
C ALA A 236 -8.71 5.59 -3.69
N PRO A 237 -7.69 5.91 -2.87
CA PRO A 237 -6.28 5.79 -3.22
C PRO A 237 -5.87 4.38 -3.67
N SER A 238 -6.28 3.35 -2.94
CA SER A 238 -5.96 1.96 -3.29
C SER A 238 -6.66 1.49 -4.57
N ARG A 239 -7.91 1.95 -4.81
CA ARG A 239 -8.70 1.55 -5.98
C ARG A 239 -8.22 2.18 -7.28
N PHE A 240 -7.79 3.45 -7.21
CA PHE A 240 -7.36 4.24 -8.35
C PHE A 240 -5.84 4.32 -8.49
N SER A 241 -5.08 3.59 -7.65
CA SER A 241 -3.62 3.54 -7.77
C SER A 241 -3.19 3.10 -9.16
N PRO A 242 -2.37 3.91 -9.87
CA PRO A 242 -1.89 3.58 -11.22
C PRO A 242 -0.97 2.35 -11.22
N THR A 243 -0.34 2.05 -10.07
CA THR A 243 0.43 0.83 -9.90
C THR A 243 -0.45 -0.42 -9.81
N SER A 244 -1.73 -0.30 -9.46
CA SER A 244 -2.66 -1.43 -9.41
C SER A 244 -3.43 -1.60 -10.72
N ASN A 245 -3.92 -0.50 -11.30
CA ASN A 245 -4.64 -0.52 -12.57
C ASN A 245 -4.53 0.84 -13.28
N MET A 246 -3.63 0.91 -14.25
CA MET A 246 -3.35 2.14 -15.01
C MET A 246 -4.60 2.66 -15.76
N GLY A 247 -5.35 1.80 -16.44
CA GLY A 247 -6.53 2.23 -17.20
C GLY A 247 -7.61 2.85 -16.29
N ARG A 248 -7.78 2.32 -15.08
CA ARG A 248 -8.72 2.88 -14.10
C ARG A 248 -8.23 4.23 -13.57
N ALA A 249 -6.92 4.37 -13.33
CA ALA A 249 -6.31 5.63 -12.91
C ALA A 249 -6.47 6.71 -14.00
N GLN A 250 -6.16 6.38 -15.25
CA GLN A 250 -6.34 7.28 -16.40
C GLN A 250 -7.80 7.67 -16.62
N GLY A 251 -8.74 6.71 -16.52
CA GLY A 251 -10.17 7.01 -16.60
C GLY A 251 -10.63 7.97 -15.50
N ARG A 252 -10.07 7.84 -14.27
CA ARG A 252 -10.37 8.79 -13.20
C ARG A 252 -9.72 10.16 -13.44
N ALA A 253 -8.49 10.21 -13.94
CA ALA A 253 -7.81 11.45 -14.33
C ALA A 253 -8.61 12.21 -15.40
N SER A 254 -9.15 11.53 -16.40
CA SER A 254 -9.99 12.13 -17.43
C SER A 254 -11.24 12.83 -16.85
N VAL A 255 -11.85 12.25 -15.81
CA VAL A 255 -12.97 12.91 -15.09
C VAL A 255 -12.51 14.20 -14.44
N ILE A 256 -11.29 14.25 -13.87
CA ILE A 256 -10.77 15.47 -13.25
C ILE A 256 -10.42 16.53 -14.31
N ILE A 257 -9.78 16.13 -15.42
CA ILE A 257 -9.47 17.05 -16.53
C ILE A 257 -10.75 17.70 -17.07
N ASN A 258 -11.83 16.91 -17.26
CA ASN A 258 -13.12 17.45 -17.69
C ASN A 258 -13.71 18.40 -16.64
N ALA A 259 -13.59 18.10 -15.36
CA ALA A 259 -14.04 19.00 -14.29
C ALA A 259 -13.24 20.31 -14.26
N MET A 260 -11.93 20.27 -14.51
CA MET A 260 -11.08 21.46 -14.64
C MET A 260 -11.48 22.32 -15.84
N ARG A 261 -11.81 21.69 -16.98
CA ARG A 261 -12.34 22.36 -18.17
C ARG A 261 -13.68 23.02 -17.91
N GLU A 262 -14.63 22.28 -17.34
CA GLU A 262 -15.97 22.80 -16.98
C GLU A 262 -15.92 24.00 -16.03
N THR A 263 -14.92 24.08 -15.17
CA THR A 263 -14.71 25.20 -14.23
C THR A 263 -13.88 26.34 -14.83
N GLY A 264 -13.43 26.21 -16.08
CA GLY A 264 -12.66 27.24 -16.77
C GLY A 264 -11.23 27.46 -16.23
N VAL A 265 -10.72 26.53 -15.38
CA VAL A 265 -9.35 26.65 -14.83
C VAL A 265 -8.27 26.16 -15.79
N ILE A 266 -8.68 25.46 -16.85
CA ILE A 266 -7.88 25.12 -18.03
C ILE A 266 -8.68 25.40 -19.30
N THR A 267 -8.00 25.64 -20.40
CA THR A 267 -8.59 25.86 -21.71
C THR A 267 -9.05 24.53 -22.35
N GLU A 268 -9.92 24.62 -23.37
CA GLU A 268 -10.36 23.45 -24.16
C GLU A 268 -9.17 22.72 -24.79
N LEU A 269 -8.22 23.49 -25.35
CA LEU A 269 -7.02 22.95 -26.01
C LEU A 269 -6.11 22.19 -25.02
N GLU A 270 -5.92 22.72 -23.80
CA GLU A 270 -5.16 22.05 -22.73
C GLU A 270 -5.83 20.73 -22.33
N ALA A 271 -7.17 20.75 -22.20
CA ALA A 271 -7.93 19.56 -21.85
C ALA A 271 -7.84 18.49 -22.95
N GLU A 272 -8.02 18.85 -24.22
CA GLU A 272 -7.87 17.91 -25.34
C GLU A 272 -6.47 17.30 -25.39
N LYS A 273 -5.42 18.10 -25.26
CA LYS A 273 -4.04 17.63 -25.25
C LYS A 273 -3.78 16.65 -24.11
N ALA A 274 -4.28 16.98 -22.90
CA ALA A 274 -4.12 16.14 -21.73
C ALA A 274 -4.89 14.80 -21.84
N LEU A 275 -6.07 14.79 -22.46
CA LEU A 275 -6.86 13.58 -22.71
C LEU A 275 -6.23 12.68 -23.79
N LYS A 276 -5.59 13.27 -24.81
CA LYS A 276 -4.87 12.53 -25.88
C LYS A 276 -3.56 11.94 -25.38
N GLN A 277 -2.92 12.56 -24.39
CA GLN A 277 -1.65 12.12 -23.82
C GLN A 277 -1.79 11.91 -22.30
N PRO A 278 -2.48 10.83 -21.88
CA PRO A 278 -2.70 10.56 -20.47
C PRO A 278 -1.39 10.25 -19.74
N ALA A 279 -1.34 10.55 -18.44
CA ALA A 279 -0.18 10.23 -17.61
C ALA A 279 0.12 8.73 -17.58
N THR A 280 1.40 8.41 -17.53
CA THR A 280 1.92 7.04 -17.37
C THR A 280 2.90 6.99 -16.21
N LEU A 281 3.10 5.80 -15.63
CA LEU A 281 4.12 5.62 -14.59
C LEU A 281 5.53 5.86 -15.15
N SER A 282 6.43 6.34 -14.31
CA SER A 282 7.86 6.33 -14.59
C SER A 282 8.36 4.89 -14.78
N ARG A 283 9.55 4.73 -15.35
CA ARG A 283 10.19 3.41 -15.49
C ARG A 283 10.40 2.74 -14.13
N GLU A 284 10.83 3.50 -13.14
CA GLU A 284 11.07 3.04 -11.77
C GLU A 284 9.76 2.59 -11.11
N ALA A 285 8.71 3.39 -11.21
CA ALA A 285 7.39 3.06 -10.67
C ALA A 285 6.73 1.87 -11.39
N SER A 286 7.07 1.65 -12.66
CA SER A 286 6.58 0.53 -13.48
C SER A 286 7.32 -0.78 -13.17
N ARG A 287 8.55 -0.71 -12.68
CA ARG A 287 9.35 -1.87 -12.28
C ARG A 287 8.80 -2.45 -10.98
N ARG A 288 7.97 -3.49 -11.10
CA ARG A 288 7.37 -4.22 -9.97
C ARG A 288 8.16 -5.47 -9.61
N THR A 289 9.46 -5.46 -9.86
CA THR A 289 10.35 -6.58 -9.57
C THR A 289 10.94 -6.46 -8.19
N GLY A 290 11.13 -7.59 -7.50
CA GLY A 290 11.85 -7.62 -6.23
C GLY A 290 11.01 -7.36 -4.98
N ALA A 291 9.69 -7.53 -5.01
CA ALA A 291 8.84 -7.37 -3.82
C ALA A 291 9.28 -8.30 -2.67
N HIS A 292 9.50 -9.58 -2.95
CA HIS A 292 9.98 -10.56 -1.97
C HIS A 292 11.39 -10.25 -1.45
N PHE A 293 12.25 -9.67 -2.29
CA PHE A 293 13.57 -9.21 -1.86
C PHE A 293 13.44 -8.03 -0.88
N ALA A 294 12.61 -7.07 -1.21
CA ALA A 294 12.39 -5.90 -0.35
C ALA A 294 11.76 -6.28 1.01
N ASP A 295 10.81 -7.22 1.03
CA ASP A 295 10.23 -7.73 2.26
C ASP A 295 11.27 -8.46 3.11
N TRP A 296 12.11 -9.28 2.48
CA TRP A 296 13.23 -9.95 3.15
C TRP A 296 14.22 -8.97 3.77
N VAL A 297 14.56 -7.86 3.08
CA VAL A 297 15.42 -6.81 3.65
C VAL A 297 14.76 -6.16 4.87
N MET A 298 13.45 -5.91 4.86
CA MET A 298 12.73 -5.36 6.00
C MET A 298 12.65 -6.32 7.19
N GLU A 299 12.55 -7.63 6.93
CA GLU A 299 12.47 -8.65 7.97
C GLU A 299 13.84 -8.92 8.64
N ASN A 300 14.93 -8.81 7.88
CA ASN A 300 16.28 -9.20 8.33
C ASN A 300 17.24 -8.01 8.51
N GLY A 301 16.85 -6.81 8.09
CA GLY A 301 17.65 -5.60 8.28
C GLY A 301 17.70 -5.15 9.75
N PRO A 302 18.70 -4.34 10.13
CA PRO A 302 18.80 -3.81 11.48
C PRO A 302 17.52 -3.08 11.90
N GLY A 303 16.93 -3.46 13.05
CA GLY A 303 15.65 -2.96 13.52
C GLY A 303 15.61 -1.44 13.66
N PHE A 304 16.72 -0.81 14.03
CA PHE A 304 16.82 0.65 14.14
C PHE A 304 16.72 1.36 12.78
N LEU A 305 17.04 0.69 11.67
CA LEU A 305 16.91 1.25 10.32
C LEU A 305 15.55 0.97 9.69
N VAL A 306 14.96 -0.21 9.96
CA VAL A 306 13.78 -0.67 9.21
C VAL A 306 12.47 -0.60 10.01
N GLN A 307 12.52 -0.57 11.36
CA GLN A 307 11.33 -0.66 12.21
C GLN A 307 11.09 0.55 13.11
N SER A 308 12.14 1.23 13.57
CA SER A 308 12.09 2.24 14.63
C SER A 308 12.51 3.63 14.20
N THR A 309 12.91 3.82 12.95
CA THR A 309 13.35 5.13 12.46
C THR A 309 12.17 6.09 12.29
N THR A 310 12.37 7.34 12.69
CA THR A 310 11.51 8.48 12.37
C THR A 310 12.04 9.26 11.16
N GLU A 311 13.25 8.93 10.70
CA GLU A 311 13.90 9.57 9.55
C GLU A 311 13.76 8.72 8.29
N ASP A 312 13.83 9.38 7.14
CA ASP A 312 13.87 8.69 5.86
C ASP A 312 15.22 8.01 5.66
N VAL A 313 15.21 6.69 5.48
CA VAL A 313 16.41 5.88 5.34
C VAL A 313 16.56 5.41 3.90
N ARG A 314 17.76 5.53 3.34
CA ARG A 314 18.12 4.98 2.03
C ARG A 314 19.06 3.80 2.22
N ILE A 315 18.60 2.59 1.86
CA ILE A 315 19.38 1.35 1.98
C ILE A 315 19.93 0.95 0.62
N GLN A 316 21.26 0.97 0.51
CA GLN A 316 21.97 0.37 -0.62
C GLN A 316 21.95 -1.16 -0.44
N THR A 317 21.39 -1.88 -1.41
CA THR A 317 21.27 -3.34 -1.38
C THR A 317 22.13 -4.01 -2.44
N THR A 318 22.22 -5.33 -2.34
CA THR A 318 22.88 -6.17 -3.34
C THR A 318 21.95 -6.58 -4.48
N PHE A 319 20.71 -6.15 -4.47
CA PHE A 319 19.69 -6.43 -5.48
C PHE A 319 20.17 -6.09 -6.90
N ASP A 320 19.86 -6.95 -7.86
CA ASP A 320 20.09 -6.70 -9.27
C ASP A 320 18.77 -6.81 -10.04
N ALA A 321 18.21 -5.66 -10.41
CA ALA A 321 16.92 -5.59 -11.07
C ALA A 321 16.87 -6.36 -12.41
N ARG A 322 17.99 -6.49 -13.10
CA ARG A 322 18.10 -7.27 -14.35
C ARG A 322 18.01 -8.76 -14.05
N VAL A 323 18.81 -9.24 -13.08
CA VAL A 323 18.78 -10.64 -12.66
C VAL A 323 17.40 -11.02 -12.15
N GLN A 324 16.79 -10.18 -11.33
CA GLN A 324 15.43 -10.38 -10.82
C GLN A 324 14.43 -10.54 -11.95
N SER A 325 14.40 -9.61 -12.90
CA SER A 325 13.47 -9.66 -14.03
C SER A 325 13.65 -10.91 -14.89
N MET A 326 14.90 -11.32 -15.12
CA MET A 326 15.20 -12.55 -15.84
C MET A 326 14.73 -13.80 -15.07
N THR A 327 14.90 -13.82 -13.75
CA THR A 327 14.48 -14.92 -12.89
C THR A 327 12.96 -15.04 -12.85
N GLU A 328 12.24 -13.94 -12.70
CA GLU A 328 10.78 -13.90 -12.76
C GLU A 328 10.24 -14.37 -14.13
N ALA A 329 10.87 -13.90 -15.22
CA ALA A 329 10.50 -14.31 -16.57
C ALA A 329 10.75 -15.80 -16.80
N ALA A 330 11.88 -16.34 -16.32
CA ALA A 330 12.19 -17.76 -16.43
C ALA A 330 11.18 -18.63 -15.67
N LEU A 331 10.84 -18.24 -14.42
CA LEU A 331 9.83 -18.93 -13.64
C LEU A 331 8.47 -18.94 -14.36
N LYS A 332 8.05 -17.76 -14.83
CA LYS A 332 6.81 -17.62 -15.60
C LYS A 332 6.81 -18.50 -16.85
N HIS A 333 7.90 -18.49 -17.62
CA HIS A 333 8.02 -19.31 -18.82
C HIS A 333 7.87 -20.81 -18.53
N VAL A 334 8.51 -21.32 -17.49
CA VAL A 334 8.38 -22.74 -17.09
C VAL A 334 6.94 -23.07 -16.72
N PHE A 335 6.27 -22.22 -15.94
CA PHE A 335 4.87 -22.46 -15.58
C PHE A 335 3.92 -22.37 -16.76
N ASP A 336 4.15 -21.48 -17.69
CA ASP A 336 3.31 -21.31 -18.89
C ASP A 336 3.49 -22.47 -19.89
N THR A 337 4.69 -23.08 -19.97
CA THR A 337 5.04 -24.04 -21.02
C THR A 337 5.18 -25.49 -20.54
N LYS A 338 5.57 -25.72 -19.27
CA LYS A 338 5.89 -27.04 -18.74
C LYS A 338 4.95 -27.51 -17.62
N VAL A 339 4.18 -26.62 -17.02
CA VAL A 339 3.27 -26.94 -15.93
C VAL A 339 1.83 -26.92 -16.44
N ARG A 340 1.03 -27.93 -16.05
CA ARG A 340 -0.38 -28.02 -16.44
C ARG A 340 -1.13 -26.77 -16.01
N LYS A 341 -1.91 -26.17 -16.93
CA LYS A 341 -2.77 -25.02 -16.64
C LYS A 341 -3.71 -25.30 -15.46
N GLY A 342 -3.77 -24.38 -14.51
CA GLY A 342 -4.57 -24.53 -13.26
C GLY A 342 -3.89 -25.37 -12.18
N SER A 343 -2.64 -25.79 -12.35
CA SER A 343 -1.86 -26.47 -11.30
C SER A 343 -1.71 -25.54 -10.07
N PRO A 344 -1.92 -26.06 -8.85
CA PRO A 344 -1.66 -25.34 -7.61
C PRO A 344 -0.17 -25.28 -7.23
N ALA A 345 0.70 -25.86 -8.06
CA ALA A 345 2.13 -25.87 -7.79
C ALA A 345 2.70 -24.46 -7.67
N GLU A 346 3.61 -24.27 -6.75
CA GLU A 346 4.38 -23.05 -6.52
C GLU A 346 5.87 -23.37 -6.59
N ALA A 347 6.68 -22.36 -6.85
CA ALA A 347 8.14 -22.49 -6.82
C ALA A 347 8.78 -21.20 -6.30
N ALA A 348 10.01 -21.33 -5.81
CA ALA A 348 10.83 -20.22 -5.38
C ALA A 348 12.22 -20.32 -5.99
N ILE A 349 12.86 -19.19 -6.21
CA ILE A 349 14.23 -19.10 -6.75
C ILE A 349 15.00 -18.07 -5.94
N VAL A 350 16.22 -18.41 -5.54
CA VAL A 350 17.21 -17.49 -4.97
C VAL A 350 18.40 -17.46 -5.91
N VAL A 351 18.85 -16.26 -6.27
CA VAL A 351 20.09 -16.07 -7.01
C VAL A 351 21.08 -15.31 -6.13
N MET A 352 22.22 -15.93 -5.90
CA MET A 352 23.28 -15.44 -5.04
C MET A 352 24.62 -15.50 -5.79
N ASN A 353 25.51 -14.55 -5.56
CA ASN A 353 26.88 -14.67 -6.07
C ASN A 353 27.73 -15.54 -5.11
N HIS A 354 28.94 -15.88 -5.54
CA HIS A 354 29.85 -16.69 -4.72
C HIS A 354 30.25 -16.03 -3.39
N GLN A 355 30.10 -14.72 -3.24
CA GLN A 355 30.37 -14.00 -1.99
C GLN A 355 29.15 -13.96 -1.03
N GLY A 356 28.07 -14.67 -1.35
CA GLY A 356 26.86 -14.69 -0.52
C GLY A 356 25.90 -13.55 -0.77
N GLN A 357 26.21 -12.62 -1.66
CA GLN A 357 25.34 -11.50 -1.94
C GLN A 357 24.13 -11.94 -2.75
N VAL A 358 22.94 -11.77 -2.19
CA VAL A 358 21.68 -12.10 -2.86
C VAL A 358 21.40 -11.07 -3.97
N ARG A 359 21.22 -11.54 -5.19
CA ARG A 359 20.95 -10.74 -6.39
C ARG A 359 19.47 -10.70 -6.78
N ALA A 360 18.74 -11.80 -6.51
CA ALA A 360 17.32 -11.92 -6.78
C ALA A 360 16.64 -12.89 -5.82
N ILE A 361 15.39 -12.62 -5.48
CA ILE A 361 14.50 -13.51 -4.72
C ILE A 361 13.14 -13.56 -5.42
N VAL A 362 12.72 -14.76 -5.81
CA VAL A 362 11.37 -15.04 -6.28
C VAL A 362 10.74 -16.04 -5.34
N GLY A 363 9.85 -15.60 -4.46
CA GLY A 363 9.23 -16.42 -3.41
C GLY A 363 7.92 -17.09 -3.82
N GLY A 364 7.49 -16.95 -5.07
CA GLY A 364 6.25 -17.52 -5.59
C GLY A 364 5.92 -17.01 -6.98
N ARG A 365 4.87 -17.56 -7.60
CA ARG A 365 4.45 -17.21 -8.98
C ARG A 365 3.92 -15.79 -9.13
N ASP A 366 3.14 -15.33 -8.16
CA ASP A 366 2.63 -13.97 -8.13
C ASP A 366 2.76 -13.37 -6.72
N PRO A 367 3.73 -12.48 -6.51
CA PRO A 367 3.97 -11.84 -5.21
C PRO A 367 2.80 -10.92 -4.77
N ARG A 368 1.87 -10.59 -5.68
CA ARG A 368 0.68 -9.79 -5.36
C ARG A 368 -0.48 -10.64 -4.85
N ALA A 369 -0.56 -11.89 -5.30
CA ALA A 369 -1.59 -12.81 -4.87
C ALA A 369 -1.24 -13.47 -3.53
N ASN A 370 0.06 -13.61 -3.22
CA ASN A 370 0.54 -14.25 -2.00
C ASN A 370 1.82 -13.58 -1.51
N THR A 371 1.76 -13.01 -0.30
CA THR A 371 2.90 -12.37 0.37
C THR A 371 3.85 -13.37 1.01
N PHE A 372 3.47 -14.66 1.14
CA PHE A 372 4.32 -15.70 1.71
C PHE A 372 5.54 -15.96 0.82
N ASN A 373 6.71 -15.62 1.33
CA ASN A 373 7.97 -15.76 0.64
C ASN A 373 8.54 -17.17 0.83
N ARG A 374 8.29 -18.07 -0.12
CA ARG A 374 8.76 -19.47 -0.02
C ARG A 374 10.27 -19.61 -0.05
N ALA A 375 10.99 -18.62 -0.53
CA ALA A 375 12.45 -18.65 -0.54
C ALA A 375 13.06 -18.48 0.86
N THR A 376 12.39 -17.75 1.75
CA THR A 376 12.89 -17.35 3.06
C THR A 376 12.06 -17.89 4.23
N GLN A 377 10.81 -18.28 4.00
CA GLN A 377 9.88 -18.67 5.06
C GLN A 377 9.44 -20.14 4.98
N ALA A 378 9.52 -20.77 3.79
CA ALA A 378 9.11 -22.16 3.65
C ALA A 378 10.21 -23.11 4.05
N LEU A 379 10.01 -23.87 5.11
CA LEU A 379 10.83 -25.02 5.47
C LEU A 379 10.49 -26.19 4.54
N ARG A 380 11.52 -26.76 3.92
CA ARG A 380 11.40 -27.91 3.01
C ARG A 380 12.51 -28.90 3.25
N GLN A 381 12.16 -30.20 3.16
CA GLN A 381 13.17 -31.25 3.21
C GLN A 381 14.23 -31.01 2.16
N THR A 382 15.49 -30.98 2.61
CA THR A 382 16.63 -30.71 1.74
C THR A 382 16.95 -31.86 0.80
N GLY A 383 16.59 -33.09 1.19
CA GLY A 383 16.83 -34.29 0.41
C GLY A 383 18.28 -34.44 0.06
N SER A 384 18.56 -34.96 -1.12
CA SER A 384 19.93 -35.19 -1.60
C SER A 384 20.79 -33.91 -1.76
N ALA A 385 20.17 -32.70 -1.73
CA ALA A 385 20.94 -31.47 -1.68
C ALA A 385 21.74 -31.30 -0.37
N PHE A 386 21.43 -32.06 0.66
CA PHE A 386 22.20 -32.05 1.90
C PHE A 386 23.48 -32.90 1.82
N LYS A 387 23.61 -33.83 0.88
CA LYS A 387 24.77 -34.75 0.76
C LYS A 387 26.11 -34.03 0.62
N PRO A 388 26.28 -32.94 -0.16
CA PRO A 388 27.55 -32.23 -0.22
C PRO A 388 28.08 -31.80 1.16
N ILE A 389 27.20 -31.46 2.10
CA ILE A 389 27.59 -31.11 3.48
C ILE A 389 28.11 -32.34 4.22
N VAL A 390 27.49 -33.51 4.05
CA VAL A 390 27.95 -34.77 4.61
C VAL A 390 29.38 -35.13 4.11
N TYR A 391 29.58 -34.97 2.80
CA TYR A 391 30.87 -35.24 2.19
C TYR A 391 31.93 -34.21 2.60
N ALA A 392 31.58 -32.95 2.70
CA ALA A 392 32.46 -31.90 3.20
C ALA A 392 32.92 -32.21 4.66
N ALA A 393 31.98 -32.59 5.54
CA ALA A 393 32.31 -32.99 6.90
C ALA A 393 33.29 -34.21 6.95
N ALA A 394 33.15 -35.13 6.01
CA ALA A 394 34.06 -36.25 5.87
C ALA A 394 35.46 -35.81 5.38
N MET A 395 35.54 -34.87 4.46
CA MET A 395 36.81 -34.27 4.02
C MET A 395 37.53 -33.55 5.18
N GLU A 396 36.80 -32.75 5.96
CA GLU A 396 37.32 -32.09 7.17
C GLU A 396 37.83 -33.12 8.21
N ALA A 397 37.24 -34.32 8.25
CA ALA A 397 37.67 -35.41 9.08
C ALA A 397 38.88 -36.18 8.50
N GLY A 398 39.47 -35.73 7.37
CA GLY A 398 40.69 -36.28 6.76
C GLY A 398 40.44 -37.32 5.67
N MET A 399 39.19 -37.52 5.22
CA MET A 399 38.92 -38.42 4.10
C MET A 399 39.19 -37.71 2.76
N ASN A 400 39.54 -38.49 1.73
CA ASN A 400 39.85 -38.00 0.40
C ASN A 400 38.75 -38.39 -0.62
N PRO A 401 38.54 -37.60 -1.67
CA PRO A 401 37.56 -37.90 -2.73
C PRO A 401 37.73 -39.29 -3.38
N ASN A 402 38.96 -39.81 -3.39
CA ASN A 402 39.30 -41.12 -3.98
C ASN A 402 39.21 -42.29 -2.98
N ASP A 403 38.95 -42.01 -1.69
CA ASP A 403 38.72 -43.07 -0.72
C ASP A 403 37.49 -43.89 -1.11
N THR A 404 37.57 -45.20 -0.90
CA THR A 404 36.49 -46.13 -1.25
C THR A 404 35.60 -46.44 -0.06
N ILE A 405 34.34 -46.63 -0.34
CA ILE A 405 33.32 -47.03 0.62
C ILE A 405 32.35 -48.04 -0.04
N GLU A 406 31.89 -49.00 0.75
CA GLU A 406 31.00 -50.05 0.26
C GLU A 406 29.55 -49.56 0.07
N ASP A 407 29.05 -49.65 -1.17
CA ASP A 407 27.63 -49.54 -1.49
C ASP A 407 26.97 -50.93 -1.45
N ARG A 408 26.36 -51.25 -0.31
CA ARG A 408 25.66 -52.51 -0.07
C ARG A 408 24.42 -52.28 0.83
N PRO A 409 23.50 -53.24 0.93
CA PRO A 409 22.36 -53.15 1.85
C PRO A 409 22.82 -52.73 3.26
N LEU A 410 22.06 -51.81 3.85
CA LEU A 410 22.32 -51.28 5.19
C LEU A 410 21.02 -51.35 6.00
N THR A 411 21.14 -51.93 7.21
CA THR A 411 20.07 -51.92 8.20
C THR A 411 20.60 -51.41 9.51
N MET A 412 19.95 -50.47 10.09
CA MET A 412 20.28 -49.84 11.38
C MET A 412 19.10 -49.95 12.32
N THR A 413 19.35 -50.10 13.61
CA THR A 413 18.29 -50.02 14.63
C THR A 413 18.26 -48.60 15.18
N ILE A 414 17.15 -47.94 15.04
CA ILE A 414 16.95 -46.59 15.56
C ILE A 414 16.17 -46.70 16.88
N PRO A 415 16.73 -46.18 18.00
CA PRO A 415 16.02 -46.17 19.27
C PRO A 415 14.64 -45.53 19.13
N GLY A 416 13.59 -46.21 19.61
CA GLY A 416 12.21 -45.74 19.54
C GLY A 416 11.49 -45.88 18.18
N SER A 417 12.24 -46.19 17.09
CA SER A 417 11.67 -46.31 15.73
C SER A 417 11.87 -47.66 15.06
N GLY A 418 12.68 -48.57 15.67
CA GLY A 418 12.89 -49.90 15.14
C GLY A 418 13.95 -49.97 14.05
N LYS A 419 13.85 -51.01 13.16
CA LYS A 419 14.80 -51.23 12.06
C LYS A 419 14.53 -50.30 10.90
N TRP A 420 15.55 -49.61 10.42
CA TRP A 420 15.54 -48.73 9.27
C TRP A 420 16.56 -49.19 8.23
N SER A 421 16.13 -49.33 6.98
CA SER A 421 16.96 -49.81 5.87
C SER A 421 16.81 -48.85 4.68
N PRO A 422 17.72 -47.85 4.54
CA PRO A 422 17.73 -46.96 3.39
C PRO A 422 18.05 -47.73 2.11
N LYS A 423 17.36 -47.36 1.01
CA LYS A 423 17.58 -47.91 -0.33
C LYS A 423 18.13 -46.86 -1.27
N ASN A 424 18.96 -47.25 -2.22
CA ASN A 424 19.35 -46.41 -3.32
C ASN A 424 18.14 -46.18 -4.24
N TYR A 425 18.08 -45.01 -4.88
CA TYR A 425 17.00 -44.66 -5.81
C TYR A 425 16.91 -45.65 -6.98
N SER A 426 18.06 -46.13 -7.46
CA SER A 426 18.16 -47.15 -8.51
C SER A 426 17.67 -48.53 -8.10
N GLY A 427 17.51 -48.80 -6.80
CA GLY A 427 17.23 -50.13 -6.25
C GLY A 427 18.44 -51.12 -6.34
N LYS A 428 19.58 -50.66 -6.87
CA LYS A 428 20.83 -51.49 -7.05
C LYS A 428 21.93 -51.03 -6.12
N TYR A 429 22.92 -51.88 -5.95
CA TYR A 429 24.15 -51.64 -5.18
C TYR A 429 25.36 -51.90 -6.07
N GLU A 430 26.36 -51.02 -5.97
CA GLU A 430 27.51 -51.00 -6.87
C GLU A 430 28.80 -51.61 -6.24
N GLY A 431 28.75 -52.01 -4.97
CA GLY A 431 29.94 -52.52 -4.27
C GLY A 431 30.87 -51.39 -3.86
N ALA A 432 32.18 -51.59 -3.99
CA ALA A 432 33.20 -50.59 -3.65
C ALA A 432 33.19 -49.46 -4.68
N VAL A 433 32.86 -48.24 -4.21
CA VAL A 433 32.86 -47.00 -5.01
C VAL A 433 33.69 -45.91 -4.35
N THR A 434 34.24 -44.99 -5.13
CA THR A 434 34.92 -43.80 -4.56
C THR A 434 33.89 -42.81 -4.00
N LEU A 435 34.32 -41.96 -3.06
CA LEU A 435 33.45 -40.90 -2.53
C LEU A 435 32.99 -39.93 -3.63
N SER A 436 33.87 -39.61 -4.60
CA SER A 436 33.52 -38.80 -5.77
C SER A 436 32.40 -39.44 -6.60
N GLU A 437 32.51 -40.72 -6.92
CA GLU A 437 31.49 -41.47 -7.66
C GLU A 437 30.16 -41.55 -6.89
N ALA A 438 30.27 -41.86 -5.60
CA ALA A 438 29.09 -41.97 -4.73
C ALA A 438 28.32 -40.67 -4.59
N LEU A 439 29.01 -39.51 -4.52
CA LEU A 439 28.37 -38.19 -4.52
C LEU A 439 27.76 -37.89 -5.89
N ALA A 440 28.49 -38.11 -6.98
CA ALA A 440 28.03 -37.86 -8.34
C ALA A 440 26.76 -38.67 -8.69
N LYS A 441 26.72 -39.96 -8.24
CA LYS A 441 25.55 -40.83 -8.42
C LYS A 441 24.48 -40.65 -7.31
N SER A 442 24.77 -39.81 -6.34
CA SER A 442 23.85 -39.55 -5.20
C SER A 442 23.43 -40.81 -4.43
N ILE A 443 24.40 -41.71 -4.14
CA ILE A 443 24.16 -43.02 -3.51
C ILE A 443 23.73 -42.83 -2.04
N ASN A 444 22.56 -43.33 -1.68
CA ASN A 444 21.98 -43.13 -0.34
C ASN A 444 22.70 -43.93 0.73
N THR A 445 22.96 -45.20 0.50
CA THR A 445 23.59 -46.09 1.48
C THR A 445 25.01 -45.62 1.82
N VAL A 446 25.74 -45.09 0.83
CA VAL A 446 27.06 -44.52 1.02
C VAL A 446 26.98 -43.24 1.83
N ALA A 447 26.06 -42.33 1.53
CA ALA A 447 25.91 -41.09 2.30
C ALA A 447 25.61 -41.37 3.78
N VAL A 448 24.77 -42.35 4.08
CA VAL A 448 24.47 -42.76 5.46
C VAL A 448 25.69 -43.34 6.13
N ARG A 449 26.43 -44.32 5.48
CA ARG A 449 27.66 -44.89 6.03
C ARG A 449 28.74 -43.85 6.27
N LEU A 450 28.84 -42.89 5.36
CA LEU A 450 29.79 -41.79 5.46
C LEU A 450 29.49 -40.92 6.68
N SER A 451 28.22 -40.51 6.84
CA SER A 451 27.74 -39.72 7.99
C SER A 451 28.00 -40.44 9.33
N GLU A 452 27.75 -41.77 9.39
CA GLU A 452 28.02 -42.57 10.60
C GLU A 452 29.51 -42.69 10.89
N LYS A 453 30.34 -42.87 9.86
CA LYS A 453 31.83 -42.96 10.00
C LYS A 453 32.42 -41.62 10.42
N THR A 454 31.93 -40.50 9.88
CA THR A 454 32.37 -39.14 10.19
C THR A 454 31.88 -38.66 11.56
N GLY A 455 30.74 -39.16 11.98
CA GLY A 455 30.00 -38.72 13.16
C GLY A 455 28.91 -37.68 12.79
N ARG A 456 27.65 -37.97 13.10
CA ARG A 456 26.49 -37.12 12.80
C ARG A 456 26.62 -35.70 13.36
N GLU A 457 27.22 -35.57 14.54
CA GLU A 457 27.43 -34.28 15.19
C GLU A 457 28.36 -33.37 14.38
N ARG A 458 29.40 -33.90 13.76
CA ARG A 458 30.26 -33.12 12.85
C ARG A 458 29.49 -32.64 11.64
N VAL A 459 28.63 -33.49 11.06
CA VAL A 459 27.78 -33.12 9.93
C VAL A 459 26.83 -32.01 10.32
N ARG A 460 26.20 -32.09 11.51
CA ARG A 460 25.29 -31.06 12.03
C ARG A 460 26.04 -29.76 12.30
N SER A 461 27.17 -29.82 12.97
CA SER A 461 28.01 -28.65 13.27
C SER A 461 28.46 -27.95 11.99
N LEU A 462 28.92 -28.71 10.97
CA LEU A 462 29.29 -28.11 9.69
C LEU A 462 28.08 -27.43 9.00
N ALA A 463 26.92 -28.07 8.98
CA ALA A 463 25.72 -27.47 8.41
C ALA A 463 25.37 -26.14 9.10
N SER A 464 25.45 -26.11 10.43
CA SER A 464 25.25 -24.87 11.20
C SER A 464 26.31 -23.80 10.88
N ASN A 465 27.59 -24.23 10.80
CA ASN A 465 28.71 -23.34 10.43
C ASN A 465 28.58 -22.80 9.00
N LEU A 466 27.90 -23.49 8.11
CA LEU A 466 27.57 -23.04 6.75
C LEU A 466 26.34 -22.12 6.69
N GLY A 467 25.78 -21.77 7.85
CA GLY A 467 24.66 -20.81 7.95
C GLY A 467 23.27 -21.44 7.94
N ILE A 468 23.12 -22.75 8.05
CA ILE A 468 21.80 -23.38 8.22
C ILE A 468 21.39 -23.24 9.68
N SER A 469 20.50 -22.32 9.97
CA SER A 469 19.95 -22.03 11.31
C SER A 469 18.75 -22.91 11.65
N SER A 470 18.12 -23.49 10.65
CA SER A 470 17.01 -24.43 10.80
C SER A 470 17.43 -25.68 11.57
N GLU A 471 16.52 -26.30 12.30
CA GLU A 471 16.80 -27.48 13.12
C GLU A 471 17.25 -28.70 12.29
N ILE A 472 18.41 -29.23 12.59
CA ILE A 472 18.98 -30.39 11.89
C ILE A 472 18.75 -31.65 12.71
N ALA A 473 18.11 -32.64 12.11
CA ALA A 473 17.76 -33.91 12.74
C ALA A 473 19.02 -34.67 13.26
N ASN A 474 18.86 -35.37 14.38
CA ASN A 474 19.96 -36.11 15.03
C ASN A 474 20.00 -37.61 14.65
N GLY A 475 19.07 -38.07 13.79
CA GLY A 475 19.02 -39.48 13.37
C GLY A 475 19.90 -39.79 12.16
N PRO A 476 20.12 -41.08 11.82
CA PRO A 476 20.98 -41.49 10.69
C PRO A 476 20.41 -41.01 9.32
N ALA A 477 19.13 -40.70 9.25
CA ALA A 477 18.50 -40.18 8.06
C ALA A 477 18.91 -38.71 7.75
N VAL A 478 19.64 -38.00 8.65
CA VAL A 478 20.19 -36.67 8.39
C VAL A 478 21.05 -36.67 7.12
N ALA A 479 21.79 -37.74 6.85
CA ALA A 479 22.59 -37.88 5.64
C ALA A 479 21.78 -37.85 4.32
N LEU A 480 20.50 -38.10 4.39
CA LEU A 480 19.55 -38.08 3.26
C LEU A 480 18.74 -36.79 3.19
N GLY A 481 19.06 -35.81 4.04
CA GLY A 481 18.40 -34.51 4.07
C GLY A 481 16.94 -34.58 4.51
N VAL A 482 16.66 -35.35 5.57
CA VAL A 482 15.32 -35.38 6.21
C VAL A 482 15.01 -34.10 6.94
N SER A 483 16.04 -33.34 7.32
CA SER A 483 15.88 -32.00 7.92
C SER A 483 15.33 -31.02 6.94
N GLU A 484 14.48 -30.11 7.48
CA GLU A 484 13.93 -29.02 6.70
C GLU A 484 14.79 -27.76 6.85
N ALA A 485 14.97 -27.03 5.76
CA ALA A 485 15.65 -25.75 5.73
C ALA A 485 14.96 -24.81 4.72
N THR A 486 15.23 -23.52 4.82
CA THR A 486 14.77 -22.56 3.81
C THR A 486 15.67 -22.63 2.57
N LEU A 487 15.13 -22.19 1.43
CA LEU A 487 15.91 -22.16 0.19
C LEU A 487 17.10 -21.20 0.28
N ILE A 488 16.94 -20.08 0.97
CA ILE A 488 18.03 -19.10 1.14
C ILE A 488 19.16 -19.65 1.99
N GLU A 489 18.88 -20.37 3.07
CA GLU A 489 19.90 -21.04 3.89
C GLU A 489 20.70 -22.07 3.08
N MET A 490 19.99 -22.90 2.32
CA MET A 490 20.66 -23.87 1.44
C MET A 490 21.50 -23.20 0.37
N THR A 491 21.02 -22.10 -0.22
CA THR A 491 21.76 -21.35 -1.24
C THR A 491 23.02 -20.72 -0.64
N ALA A 492 22.93 -20.15 0.56
CA ALA A 492 24.07 -19.60 1.30
C ALA A 492 25.10 -20.67 1.66
N ALA A 493 24.65 -21.82 2.16
CA ALA A 493 25.55 -22.96 2.45
C ALA A 493 26.33 -23.43 1.21
N TYR A 494 25.65 -23.44 0.04
CA TYR A 494 26.33 -23.80 -1.21
C TYR A 494 27.30 -22.74 -1.73
N ALA A 495 27.10 -21.45 -1.41
CA ALA A 495 28.04 -20.41 -1.78
C ALA A 495 29.43 -20.65 -1.17
N ALA A 496 29.52 -21.22 0.04
CA ALA A 496 30.77 -21.54 0.71
C ALA A 496 31.63 -22.52 -0.09
N PHE A 497 31.04 -23.46 -0.83
CA PHE A 497 31.81 -24.38 -1.69
C PHE A 497 32.47 -23.69 -2.88
N THR A 498 32.07 -22.46 -3.24
CA THR A 498 32.57 -21.72 -4.41
C THR A 498 33.41 -20.51 -4.02
N ASN A 499 33.45 -20.12 -2.75
CA ASN A 499 34.13 -18.92 -2.27
C ASN A 499 35.36 -19.19 -1.36
N GLY A 500 35.87 -20.42 -1.35
CA GLY A 500 36.99 -20.81 -0.52
C GLY A 500 36.62 -21.17 0.92
N GLY A 501 35.36 -21.51 1.18
CA GLY A 501 34.88 -21.93 2.50
C GLY A 501 34.41 -20.78 3.41
N HIS A 502 34.29 -19.58 2.88
CA HIS A 502 33.80 -18.43 3.66
C HIS A 502 32.27 -18.49 3.84
N LEU A 503 31.82 -18.22 5.07
CA LEU A 503 30.40 -18.10 5.34
C LEU A 503 29.78 -16.98 4.50
N ALA A 504 28.71 -17.31 3.80
CA ALA A 504 27.89 -16.35 3.07
C ALA A 504 26.77 -15.86 3.99
N ILE A 505 26.90 -14.66 4.52
CA ILE A 505 25.95 -14.03 5.44
C ILE A 505 25.10 -13.01 4.68
#